data_e0468561469ea028ad1a49b109e6d444
#
_entry.id   e0468561469ea028ad1a49b109e6d444
#
_cell.length_a   1.000
_cell.length_b   1.000
_cell.length_c   1.000
_cell.angle_alpha   90.00
_cell.angle_beta   90.00
_cell.angle_gamma   90.00
#
_symmetry.space_group_name_H-M   'P 1'
#
loop_
_entity.id
_entity.type
_entity.pdbx_description
1 polymer ?
#
loop_
_entity_poly.entity_id
_entity_poly.type
_entity_poly.pdbx_seq_one_letter_code
_entity_poly.pdbx_strand_id
1 'polypeptide(L)'
;MDNENENVKEEPAPEEEEKQPEAEPEKEPDEEEQELSGREKRKLGKQLKELEGKLQKAEKEQDKAREALADANDKYLRMLAEFDNYKKRTAKEGEAKYANAYCDAVEALLPVFDNIERAADYASDEQSKSGLLLIISNFKDVLSKMGVTQFGEVGDEFNADLHSAVMHVEDESLGENTVAEVFQKGYKKGDKIIRYATVKVAN
;
A
#
# COMPACT_ATOMS: atom_id res chain seq x y z
N MET A 1 -0.56 34.55 -22.16
CA MET A 1 -0.18 35.65 -21.28
C MET A 1 0.27 35.02 -19.99
N ASP A 2 1.47 34.97 -19.56
CA ASP A 2 2.79 35.17 -20.09
C ASP A 2 3.71 34.17 -19.39
N ASN A 3 4.54 33.66 -20.17
CA ASN A 3 5.54 32.64 -19.93
C ASN A 3 6.79 33.39 -19.50
N GLU A 4 7.35 33.20 -18.34
CA GLU A 4 8.70 33.62 -18.02
C GLU A 4 9.54 32.45 -17.56
N ASN A 5 10.28 32.01 -18.51
CA ASN A 5 11.35 31.06 -18.49
C ASN A 5 12.63 31.77 -18.05
N GLU A 6 13.03 31.68 -16.80
CA GLU A 6 14.33 32.18 -16.35
C GLU A 6 15.42 31.13 -16.58
N ASN A 7 16.10 31.39 -17.68
CA ASN A 7 17.32 30.74 -18.13
C ASN A 7 18.51 31.24 -17.28
N VAL A 8 18.95 30.47 -16.32
CA VAL A 8 20.19 30.74 -15.57
C VAL A 8 21.36 30.34 -16.46
N LYS A 9 22.04 31.37 -17.00
CA LYS A 9 23.31 31.26 -17.70
C LYS A 9 24.41 30.87 -16.69
N GLU A 10 25.06 29.75 -16.90
CA GLU A 10 26.36 29.44 -16.35
C GLU A 10 27.41 30.40 -16.99
N GLU A 11 28.03 31.19 -16.15
CA GLU A 11 29.24 31.94 -16.48
C GLU A 11 30.44 30.98 -16.41
N PRO A 12 31.33 30.98 -17.40
CA PRO A 12 32.56 30.22 -17.34
C PRO A 12 33.58 30.90 -16.43
N ALA A 13 34.19 30.09 -15.58
CA ALA A 13 35.29 30.48 -14.72
C ALA A 13 36.50 31.01 -15.56
N PRO A 14 37.25 32.02 -15.07
CA PRO A 14 38.39 32.56 -15.77
C PRO A 14 39.56 31.58 -15.76
N GLU A 15 40.12 31.35 -16.93
CA GLU A 15 41.38 30.66 -17.10
C GLU A 15 42.51 31.45 -16.40
N GLU A 16 43.10 30.85 -15.36
CA GLU A 16 44.37 31.35 -14.81
C GLU A 16 45.52 30.97 -15.72
N GLU A 17 46.14 32.00 -16.31
CA GLU A 17 47.39 31.88 -17.03
C GLU A 17 48.49 31.34 -16.10
N GLU A 18 49.01 30.15 -16.40
CA GLU A 18 50.22 29.63 -15.80
C GLU A 18 51.42 30.50 -16.21
N LYS A 19 51.84 31.37 -15.30
CA LYS A 19 53.16 31.96 -15.36
C LYS A 19 54.19 30.93 -14.90
N GLN A 20 55.00 30.48 -15.80
CA GLN A 20 56.23 29.73 -15.51
C GLN A 20 57.13 30.61 -14.63
N PRO A 21 57.61 30.14 -13.46
CA PRO A 21 58.70 30.80 -12.76
C PRO A 21 60.03 30.43 -13.41
N GLU A 22 60.80 31.49 -13.70
CA GLU A 22 62.17 31.44 -14.10
C GLU A 22 63.01 30.61 -13.10
N ALA A 23 63.88 29.78 -13.67
CA ALA A 23 64.86 28.98 -12.92
C ALA A 23 65.84 29.87 -12.19
N GLU A 24 65.75 29.95 -10.88
CA GLU A 24 66.88 30.35 -10.05
C GLU A 24 67.84 29.19 -9.89
N PRO A 25 69.16 29.48 -9.80
CA PRO A 25 70.17 28.42 -9.81
C PRO A 25 70.10 27.59 -8.52
N GLU A 26 70.17 26.29 -8.74
CA GLU A 26 70.25 25.28 -7.70
C GLU A 26 71.48 25.57 -6.81
N LYS A 27 71.15 25.98 -5.54
CA LYS A 27 72.14 25.86 -4.46
C LYS A 27 72.08 24.41 -4.01
N GLU A 28 73.17 23.70 -4.25
CA GLU A 28 73.46 22.40 -3.66
C GLU A 28 73.19 22.49 -2.13
N PRO A 29 72.33 21.57 -1.54
CA PRO A 29 72.23 21.51 -0.13
C PRO A 29 73.48 20.95 0.47
N ASP A 30 74.16 21.75 1.29
CA ASP A 30 75.21 21.30 2.18
C ASP A 30 74.69 20.08 2.99
N GLU A 31 75.17 18.91 2.63
CA GLU A 31 75.04 17.68 3.38
C GLU A 31 75.80 17.76 4.70
N GLU A 32 75.30 18.57 5.66
CA GLU A 32 75.54 18.36 7.07
C GLU A 32 74.66 17.24 7.54
N GLU A 33 74.96 16.01 7.16
CA GLU A 33 74.48 14.80 7.85
C GLU A 33 74.96 14.89 9.31
N GLN A 34 74.15 15.55 10.16
CA GLN A 34 74.35 15.38 11.61
C GLN A 34 74.07 13.92 11.93
N GLU A 35 75.13 13.14 12.07
CA GLU A 35 75.08 11.77 12.57
C GLU A 35 74.47 11.78 13.95
N LEU A 36 73.13 11.53 14.02
CA LEU A 36 72.41 11.34 15.26
C LEU A 36 73.12 10.31 16.14
N SER A 37 73.44 10.70 17.36
CA SER A 37 74.06 9.84 18.38
C SER A 37 73.33 8.49 18.45
N GLY A 38 74.04 7.40 18.59
CA GLY A 38 73.46 6.06 18.67
C GLY A 38 72.37 5.90 19.75
N ARG A 39 72.30 6.78 20.75
CA ARG A 39 71.24 6.89 21.77
C ARG A 39 69.97 7.53 21.19
N GLU A 40 70.09 8.53 20.35
CA GLU A 40 68.93 9.19 19.73
C GLU A 40 68.30 8.33 18.66
N LYS A 41 69.07 7.64 17.82
CA LYS A 41 68.55 6.63 16.88
C LYS A 41 67.74 5.53 17.57
N ARG A 42 68.20 5.07 18.74
CA ARG A 42 67.46 4.10 19.56
C ARG A 42 66.15 4.66 20.19
N LYS A 43 66.15 5.91 20.62
CA LYS A 43 64.95 6.58 21.13
C LYS A 43 63.90 6.78 20.03
N LEU A 44 64.34 7.26 18.87
CA LEU A 44 63.51 7.46 17.71
C LEU A 44 62.89 6.15 17.18
N GLY A 45 63.69 5.06 17.14
CA GLY A 45 63.20 3.73 16.80
C GLY A 45 62.17 3.14 17.76
N LYS A 46 62.28 3.46 19.08
CA LYS A 46 61.22 3.08 20.07
C LYS A 46 59.92 3.90 19.86
N GLN A 47 60.07 5.19 19.62
CA GLN A 47 58.91 6.06 19.34
C GLN A 47 58.18 5.68 18.06
N LEU A 48 58.93 5.36 16.98
CA LEU A 48 58.34 4.85 15.76
C LEU A 48 57.53 3.55 15.95
N LYS A 49 58.10 2.57 16.64
CA LYS A 49 57.36 1.31 16.97
C LYS A 49 56.11 1.54 17.84
N GLU A 50 56.18 2.50 18.76
CA GLU A 50 55.02 2.84 19.60
C GLU A 50 53.93 3.54 18.78
N LEU A 51 54.31 4.44 17.88
CA LEU A 51 53.39 5.12 16.96
C LEU A 51 52.78 4.15 15.95
N GLU A 52 53.57 3.25 15.38
CA GLU A 52 53.08 2.18 14.50
C GLU A 52 52.08 1.28 15.23
N GLY A 53 52.35 0.90 16.48
CA GLY A 53 51.42 0.12 17.29
C GLY A 53 50.13 0.86 17.63
N LYS A 54 50.19 2.17 17.83
CA LYS A 54 49.01 3.03 18.04
C LYS A 54 48.21 3.18 16.75
N LEU A 55 48.90 3.37 15.63
CA LEU A 55 48.30 3.47 14.30
C LEU A 55 47.53 2.19 13.95
N GLN A 56 48.16 1.03 14.08
CA GLN A 56 47.51 -0.26 13.83
C GLN A 56 46.29 -0.52 14.72
N LYS A 57 46.34 -0.06 15.98
CA LYS A 57 45.18 -0.16 16.86
C LYS A 57 44.05 0.76 16.42
N ALA A 58 44.38 1.99 16.08
CA ALA A 58 43.40 2.98 15.60
C ALA A 58 42.75 2.55 14.27
N GLU A 59 43.55 1.99 13.35
CA GLU A 59 43.01 1.43 12.09
C GLU A 59 42.04 0.28 12.34
N LYS A 60 42.40 -0.67 13.22
CA LYS A 60 41.52 -1.78 13.58
C LYS A 60 40.22 -1.32 14.28
N GLU A 61 40.30 -0.29 15.11
CA GLU A 61 39.11 0.31 15.74
C GLU A 61 38.27 1.04 14.73
N GLN A 62 38.88 1.75 13.77
CA GLN A 62 38.20 2.42 12.68
C GLN A 62 37.46 1.42 11.78
N ASP A 63 38.12 0.31 11.40
CA ASP A 63 37.50 -0.72 10.57
C ASP A 63 36.28 -1.36 11.27
N LYS A 64 36.44 -1.68 12.55
CA LYS A 64 35.30 -2.19 13.35
C LYS A 64 34.16 -1.18 13.47
N ALA A 65 34.47 0.11 13.63
CA ALA A 65 33.46 1.15 13.69
C ALA A 65 32.75 1.33 12.34
N ARG A 66 33.51 1.23 11.22
CA ARG A 66 32.92 1.28 9.86
C ARG A 66 32.01 0.09 9.61
N GLU A 67 32.43 -1.11 9.99
CA GLU A 67 31.61 -2.33 9.84
C GLU A 67 30.32 -2.23 10.67
N ALA A 68 30.43 -1.81 11.93
CA ALA A 68 29.27 -1.60 12.79
C ALA A 68 28.31 -0.51 12.25
N LEU A 69 28.85 0.53 11.65
CA LEU A 69 28.05 1.60 11.01
C LEU A 69 27.33 1.07 9.77
N ALA A 70 28.02 0.27 8.95
CA ALA A 70 27.42 -0.34 7.76
C ALA A 70 26.26 -1.26 8.15
N ASP A 71 26.49 -2.14 9.14
CA ASP A 71 25.46 -3.05 9.68
C ASP A 71 24.27 -2.29 10.27
N ALA A 72 24.52 -1.21 11.00
CA ALA A 72 23.47 -0.39 11.57
C ALA A 72 22.65 0.32 10.47
N ASN A 73 23.31 0.80 9.42
CA ASN A 73 22.67 1.44 8.29
C ASN A 73 21.81 0.46 7.50
N ASP A 74 22.30 -0.75 7.25
CA ASP A 74 21.54 -1.81 6.57
C ASP A 74 20.30 -2.20 7.36
N LYS A 75 20.43 -2.35 8.69
CA LYS A 75 19.29 -2.61 9.57
C LYS A 75 18.28 -1.47 9.52
N TYR A 76 18.74 -0.23 9.53
CA TYR A 76 17.88 0.94 9.45
C TYR A 76 17.11 0.99 8.12
N LEU A 77 17.80 0.79 6.99
CA LEU A 77 17.16 0.78 5.67
C LEU A 77 16.12 -0.34 5.55
N ARG A 78 16.44 -1.53 6.08
CA ARG A 78 15.48 -2.64 6.12
C ARG A 78 14.26 -2.30 6.95
N MET A 79 14.46 -1.75 8.16
CA MET A 79 13.38 -1.33 9.04
C MET A 79 12.49 -0.26 8.39
N LEU A 80 13.08 0.69 7.68
CA LEU A 80 12.36 1.73 6.94
C LEU A 80 11.45 1.12 5.86
N ALA A 81 11.99 0.17 5.09
CA ALA A 81 11.23 -0.54 4.07
C ALA A 81 10.08 -1.38 4.67
N GLU A 82 10.34 -2.06 5.78
CA GLU A 82 9.32 -2.82 6.51
C GLU A 82 8.22 -1.90 7.07
N PHE A 83 8.61 -0.74 7.60
CA PHE A 83 7.66 0.26 8.10
C PHE A 83 6.77 0.82 7.00
N ASP A 84 7.33 1.15 5.82
CA ASP A 84 6.55 1.60 4.68
C ASP A 84 5.56 0.52 4.18
N ASN A 85 6.01 -0.72 4.12
CA ASN A 85 5.15 -1.86 3.78
C ASN A 85 4.04 -2.06 4.82
N TYR A 86 4.37 -1.97 6.11
CA TYR A 86 3.40 -2.04 7.20
C TYR A 86 2.36 -0.94 7.09
N LYS A 87 2.77 0.32 6.87
CA LYS A 87 1.87 1.46 6.72
C LYS A 87 0.89 1.28 5.55
N LYS A 88 1.40 0.84 4.39
CA LYS A 88 0.57 0.57 3.20
C LYS A 88 -0.43 -0.56 3.46
N ARG A 89 0.02 -1.64 4.12
CA ARG A 89 -0.84 -2.76 4.46
C ARG A 89 -1.93 -2.36 5.44
N THR A 90 -1.56 -1.65 6.53
CA THR A 90 -2.53 -1.22 7.56
C THR A 90 -3.58 -0.26 7.00
N ALA A 91 -3.19 0.65 6.08
CA ALA A 91 -4.15 1.51 5.40
C ALA A 91 -5.18 0.70 4.59
N LYS A 92 -4.72 -0.25 3.77
CA LYS A 92 -5.60 -1.14 3.00
C LYS A 92 -6.50 -2.00 3.89
N GLU A 93 -5.94 -2.57 4.97
CA GLU A 93 -6.71 -3.34 5.94
C GLU A 93 -7.77 -2.48 6.65
N GLY A 94 -7.45 -1.21 6.93
CA GLY A 94 -8.40 -0.25 7.48
C GLY A 94 -9.57 -0.01 6.55
N GLU A 95 -9.31 0.32 5.28
CA GLU A 95 -10.35 0.50 4.27
C GLU A 95 -11.21 -0.75 4.08
N ALA A 96 -10.57 -1.93 4.02
CA ALA A 96 -11.29 -3.20 3.93
C ALA A 96 -12.17 -3.47 5.16
N LYS A 97 -11.70 -3.15 6.37
CA LYS A 97 -12.50 -3.30 7.60
C LYS A 97 -13.72 -2.39 7.60
N TYR A 98 -13.58 -1.13 7.19
CA TYR A 98 -14.72 -0.21 7.05
C TYR A 98 -15.73 -0.70 6.01
N ALA A 99 -15.24 -1.18 4.86
CA ALA A 99 -16.12 -1.73 3.82
C ALA A 99 -16.85 -3.00 4.31
N ASN A 100 -16.17 -3.86 5.08
CA ASN A 100 -16.76 -5.06 5.65
C ASN A 100 -17.84 -4.71 6.69
N ALA A 101 -17.50 -3.88 7.69
CA ALA A 101 -18.43 -3.48 8.72
C ALA A 101 -19.69 -2.81 8.15
N TYR A 102 -19.51 -2.05 7.09
CA TYR A 102 -20.62 -1.46 6.34
C TYR A 102 -21.53 -2.53 5.71
N CYS A 103 -20.95 -3.52 5.02
CA CYS A 103 -21.72 -4.62 4.44
C CYS A 103 -22.44 -5.44 5.50
N ASP A 104 -21.78 -5.74 6.61
CA ASP A 104 -22.33 -6.49 7.74
C ASP A 104 -23.55 -5.75 8.37
N ALA A 105 -23.45 -4.42 8.48
CA ALA A 105 -24.55 -3.59 8.97
C ALA A 105 -25.76 -3.60 8.01
N VAL A 106 -25.50 -3.52 6.70
CA VAL A 106 -26.57 -3.62 5.69
C VAL A 106 -27.20 -5.02 5.75
N GLU A 107 -26.37 -6.09 5.77
CA GLU A 107 -26.85 -7.46 5.85
C GLU A 107 -27.77 -7.70 7.04
N ALA A 108 -27.42 -7.15 8.21
CA ALA A 108 -28.25 -7.24 9.42
C ALA A 108 -29.61 -6.54 9.29
N LEU A 109 -29.76 -5.57 8.39
CA LEU A 109 -31.04 -4.87 8.13
C LEU A 109 -31.90 -5.57 7.08
N LEU A 110 -31.31 -6.37 6.17
CA LEU A 110 -32.05 -7.02 5.09
C LEU A 110 -33.22 -7.90 5.55
N PRO A 111 -33.14 -8.66 6.67
CA PRO A 111 -34.28 -9.45 7.13
C PRO A 111 -35.50 -8.61 7.49
N VAL A 112 -35.30 -7.39 8.01
CA VAL A 112 -36.39 -6.46 8.28
C VAL A 112 -37.05 -6.00 6.98
N PHE A 113 -36.23 -5.73 5.96
CA PHE A 113 -36.72 -5.35 4.65
C PHE A 113 -37.49 -6.50 3.96
N ASP A 114 -36.97 -7.74 4.02
CA ASP A 114 -37.65 -8.93 3.50
C ASP A 114 -39.07 -9.09 4.16
N ASN A 115 -39.17 -8.81 5.45
CA ASN A 115 -40.46 -8.83 6.17
C ASN A 115 -41.42 -7.74 5.69
N ILE A 116 -40.93 -6.55 5.35
CA ILE A 116 -41.72 -5.47 4.78
C ILE A 116 -42.20 -5.84 3.37
N GLU A 117 -41.35 -6.41 2.53
CA GLU A 117 -41.75 -6.90 1.20
C GLU A 117 -42.85 -7.97 1.34
N ARG A 118 -42.64 -8.94 2.22
CA ARG A 118 -43.65 -9.98 2.51
C ARG A 118 -44.95 -9.43 3.01
N ALA A 119 -44.90 -8.43 3.92
CA ALA A 119 -46.11 -7.78 4.42
C ALA A 119 -46.88 -7.06 3.32
N ALA A 120 -46.22 -6.49 2.32
CA ALA A 120 -46.85 -5.88 1.16
C ALA A 120 -47.59 -6.90 0.29
N ASP A 121 -47.03 -8.11 0.15
CA ASP A 121 -47.67 -9.20 -0.61
C ASP A 121 -48.92 -9.73 0.07
N TYR A 122 -48.97 -9.73 1.40
CA TYR A 122 -50.12 -10.18 2.20
C TYR A 122 -51.09 -9.06 2.57
N ALA A 123 -50.83 -7.82 2.20
CA ALA A 123 -51.73 -6.70 2.51
C ALA A 123 -53.09 -6.84 1.80
N SER A 124 -54.19 -6.88 2.60
CA SER A 124 -55.54 -7.10 2.10
C SER A 124 -56.20 -5.84 1.58
N ASP A 125 -55.76 -4.66 2.02
CA ASP A 125 -56.30 -3.37 1.61
C ASP A 125 -55.30 -2.58 0.75
N GLU A 126 -55.84 -1.90 -0.24
CA GLU A 126 -55.01 -1.17 -1.24
C GLU A 126 -54.26 0.01 -0.62
N GLN A 127 -54.79 0.61 0.44
CA GLN A 127 -54.13 1.75 1.09
C GLN A 127 -52.92 1.31 1.89
N SER A 128 -53.02 0.23 2.64
CA SER A 128 -51.88 -0.36 3.38
C SER A 128 -50.81 -0.86 2.41
N LYS A 129 -51.22 -1.53 1.33
CA LYS A 129 -50.30 -2.00 0.28
C LYS A 129 -49.55 -0.86 -0.36
N SER A 130 -50.24 0.22 -0.74
CA SER A 130 -49.60 1.41 -1.33
C SER A 130 -48.60 2.06 -0.38
N GLY A 131 -48.93 2.14 0.93
CA GLY A 131 -48.00 2.64 1.94
C GLY A 131 -46.76 1.77 2.10
N LEU A 132 -46.89 0.45 2.09
CA LEU A 132 -45.74 -0.48 2.15
C LEU A 132 -44.88 -0.41 0.90
N LEU A 133 -45.47 -0.31 -0.29
CA LEU A 133 -44.72 -0.16 -1.55
C LEU A 133 -43.93 1.13 -1.57
N LEU A 134 -44.45 2.23 -1.00
CA LEU A 134 -43.68 3.48 -0.87
C LEU A 134 -42.45 3.30 0.05
N ILE A 135 -42.61 2.59 1.16
CA ILE A 135 -41.49 2.29 2.08
C ILE A 135 -40.43 1.45 1.35
N ILE A 136 -40.86 0.43 0.60
CA ILE A 136 -39.97 -0.44 -0.18
C ILE A 136 -39.20 0.38 -1.22
N SER A 137 -39.90 1.27 -1.95
CA SER A 137 -39.24 2.14 -2.93
C SER A 137 -38.19 3.05 -2.29
N ASN A 138 -38.55 3.72 -1.19
CA ASN A 138 -37.63 4.58 -0.46
C ASN A 138 -36.44 3.81 0.08
N PHE A 139 -36.61 2.60 0.57
CA PHE A 139 -35.49 1.77 1.05
C PHE A 139 -34.56 1.39 -0.08
N LYS A 140 -35.07 0.98 -1.25
CA LYS A 140 -34.27 0.69 -2.45
C LYS A 140 -33.49 1.92 -2.91
N ASP A 141 -34.11 3.10 -2.89
CA ASP A 141 -33.42 4.35 -3.23
C ASP A 141 -32.27 4.66 -2.27
N VAL A 142 -32.46 4.41 -0.98
CA VAL A 142 -31.38 4.57 0.01
C VAL A 142 -30.26 3.58 -0.25
N LEU A 143 -30.55 2.30 -0.46
CA LEU A 143 -29.53 1.29 -0.79
C LEU A 143 -28.77 1.65 -2.07
N SER A 144 -29.46 2.12 -3.11
CA SER A 144 -28.84 2.56 -4.36
C SER A 144 -27.89 3.74 -4.15
N LYS A 145 -28.30 4.76 -3.37
CA LYS A 145 -27.42 5.90 -2.99
C LYS A 145 -26.20 5.45 -2.20
N MET A 146 -26.32 4.37 -1.45
CA MET A 146 -25.24 3.75 -0.70
C MET A 146 -24.34 2.85 -1.57
N GLY A 147 -24.65 2.73 -2.88
CA GLY A 147 -23.92 1.88 -3.82
C GLY A 147 -24.20 0.38 -3.68
N VAL A 148 -25.32 0.03 -3.01
CA VAL A 148 -25.80 -1.36 -2.90
C VAL A 148 -26.81 -1.61 -4.00
N THR A 149 -26.59 -2.67 -4.78
CA THR A 149 -27.47 -3.10 -5.88
C THR A 149 -28.12 -4.42 -5.53
N GLN A 150 -29.42 -4.52 -5.83
CA GLN A 150 -30.19 -5.75 -5.73
C GLN A 150 -29.98 -6.58 -7.00
N PHE A 151 -30.02 -7.90 -6.85
CA PHE A 151 -29.99 -8.87 -7.97
C PHE A 151 -30.81 -10.13 -7.61
N GLY A 152 -30.97 -11.00 -8.59
CA GLY A 152 -31.77 -12.21 -8.49
C GLY A 152 -33.24 -11.90 -8.76
N GLU A 153 -33.60 -11.88 -10.04
CA GLU A 153 -34.98 -11.75 -10.50
C GLU A 153 -35.44 -13.07 -11.15
N VAL A 154 -36.74 -13.27 -11.19
CA VAL A 154 -37.32 -14.43 -11.90
C VAL A 154 -37.03 -14.31 -13.38
N GLY A 155 -36.50 -15.37 -13.98
CA GLY A 155 -36.06 -15.38 -15.37
C GLY A 155 -34.57 -15.11 -15.57
N ASP A 156 -33.84 -14.72 -14.52
CA ASP A 156 -32.37 -14.58 -14.61
C ASP A 156 -31.72 -15.94 -14.85
N GLU A 157 -30.57 -15.95 -15.53
CA GLU A 157 -29.71 -17.12 -15.63
C GLU A 157 -29.09 -17.42 -14.25
N PHE A 158 -29.12 -18.69 -13.83
CA PHE A 158 -28.54 -19.09 -12.56
C PHE A 158 -27.01 -18.94 -12.61
N ASN A 159 -26.49 -18.22 -11.63
CA ASN A 159 -25.06 -18.04 -11.43
C ASN A 159 -24.70 -18.43 -9.99
N ALA A 160 -23.87 -19.45 -9.81
CA ALA A 160 -23.46 -19.94 -8.50
C ALA A 160 -22.67 -18.90 -7.66
N ASP A 161 -22.06 -17.90 -8.32
CA ASP A 161 -21.36 -16.81 -7.63
C ASP A 161 -22.32 -15.78 -7.03
N LEU A 162 -23.57 -15.74 -7.47
CA LEU A 162 -24.59 -14.76 -7.05
C LEU A 162 -25.78 -15.40 -6.37
N HIS A 163 -26.12 -16.62 -6.77
CA HIS A 163 -27.36 -17.30 -6.38
C HIS A 163 -27.09 -18.53 -5.52
N SER A 164 -27.91 -18.75 -4.52
CA SER A 164 -27.94 -19.96 -3.71
C SER A 164 -29.22 -20.74 -4.08
N ALA A 165 -29.07 -21.79 -4.87
CA ALA A 165 -30.19 -22.67 -5.23
C ALA A 165 -30.55 -23.58 -4.05
N VAL A 166 -31.77 -23.48 -3.55
CA VAL A 166 -32.28 -24.31 -2.44
C VAL A 166 -33.26 -25.36 -2.93
N MET A 167 -33.85 -25.16 -4.12
CA MET A 167 -34.78 -26.11 -4.73
C MET A 167 -34.62 -26.15 -6.25
N HIS A 168 -34.92 -27.29 -6.84
CA HIS A 168 -35.05 -27.45 -8.28
C HIS A 168 -36.50 -27.78 -8.65
N VAL A 169 -36.88 -27.37 -9.83
CA VAL A 169 -38.19 -27.70 -10.41
C VAL A 169 -38.00 -28.04 -11.88
N GLU A 170 -38.75 -29.06 -12.34
CA GLU A 170 -38.90 -29.34 -13.76
C GLU A 170 -40.01 -28.44 -14.30
N ASP A 171 -39.68 -27.47 -15.14
CA ASP A 171 -40.60 -26.52 -15.74
C ASP A 171 -40.25 -26.34 -17.22
N GLU A 172 -41.04 -26.96 -18.11
CA GLU A 172 -40.82 -26.89 -19.54
C GLU A 172 -41.02 -25.49 -20.14
N SER A 173 -41.64 -24.57 -19.38
CA SER A 173 -41.86 -23.18 -19.81
C SER A 173 -40.62 -22.27 -19.59
N LEU A 174 -39.67 -22.70 -18.75
CA LEU A 174 -38.44 -22.00 -18.45
C LEU A 174 -37.24 -22.67 -19.09
N GLY A 175 -36.22 -21.89 -19.42
CA GLY A 175 -34.97 -22.44 -19.94
C GLY A 175 -34.21 -23.23 -18.86
N GLU A 176 -33.30 -24.09 -19.31
CA GLU A 176 -32.36 -24.79 -18.40
C GLU A 176 -31.56 -23.77 -17.59
N ASN A 177 -31.31 -24.05 -16.30
CA ASN A 177 -30.55 -23.18 -15.39
C ASN A 177 -31.13 -21.77 -15.23
N THR A 178 -32.47 -21.64 -15.31
CA THR A 178 -33.14 -20.34 -15.12
C THR A 178 -33.74 -20.24 -13.71
N VAL A 179 -33.69 -19.04 -13.12
CA VAL A 179 -34.32 -18.75 -11.83
C VAL A 179 -35.85 -18.80 -11.99
N ALA A 180 -36.47 -19.84 -11.45
CA ALA A 180 -37.92 -20.02 -11.49
C ALA A 180 -38.65 -19.22 -10.43
N GLU A 181 -38.07 -19.06 -9.24
CA GLU A 181 -38.65 -18.35 -8.11
C GLU A 181 -37.54 -17.78 -7.21
N VAL A 182 -37.77 -16.60 -6.63
CA VAL A 182 -36.85 -15.95 -5.72
C VAL A 182 -37.44 -15.88 -4.34
N PHE A 183 -36.87 -16.63 -3.40
CA PHE A 183 -37.32 -16.63 -1.99
C PHE A 183 -36.73 -15.45 -1.21
N GLN A 184 -35.48 -15.10 -1.51
CA GLN A 184 -34.80 -13.93 -0.96
C GLN A 184 -33.93 -13.28 -2.03
N LYS A 185 -34.04 -11.97 -2.15
CA LYS A 185 -33.25 -11.20 -3.11
C LYS A 185 -31.81 -11.08 -2.66
N GLY A 186 -30.90 -11.11 -3.60
CA GLY A 186 -29.48 -10.89 -3.38
C GLY A 186 -29.13 -9.39 -3.35
N TYR A 187 -28.06 -9.06 -2.64
CA TYR A 187 -27.53 -7.68 -2.56
C TYR A 187 -26.01 -7.69 -2.67
N LYS A 188 -25.47 -6.75 -3.42
CA LYS A 188 -24.03 -6.56 -3.59
C LYS A 188 -23.65 -5.09 -3.57
N LYS A 189 -22.40 -4.79 -3.19
CA LYS A 189 -21.78 -3.47 -3.28
C LYS A 189 -20.52 -3.54 -4.15
N GLY A 190 -20.61 -3.03 -5.37
CA GLY A 190 -19.57 -3.28 -6.38
C GLY A 190 -19.42 -4.78 -6.62
N ASP A 191 -18.21 -5.29 -6.45
CA ASP A 191 -17.91 -6.73 -6.62
C ASP A 191 -18.16 -7.56 -5.34
N LYS A 192 -18.40 -6.90 -4.21
CA LYS A 192 -18.60 -7.59 -2.93
C LYS A 192 -20.04 -7.98 -2.73
N ILE A 193 -20.29 -9.26 -2.55
CA ILE A 193 -21.61 -9.80 -2.19
C ILE A 193 -21.86 -9.55 -0.72
N ILE A 194 -23.01 -8.94 -0.42
CA ILE A 194 -23.52 -8.74 0.94
C ILE A 194 -24.36 -9.96 1.32
N ARG A 195 -25.27 -10.39 0.43
CA ARG A 195 -26.12 -11.58 0.61
C ARG A 195 -26.43 -12.20 -0.74
N TYR A 196 -26.31 -13.52 -0.84
CA TYR A 196 -26.71 -14.29 -2.02
C TYR A 196 -28.22 -14.26 -2.20
N ALA A 197 -28.69 -14.29 -3.45
CA ALA A 197 -30.10 -14.51 -3.72
C ALA A 197 -30.46 -15.98 -3.48
N THR A 198 -31.46 -16.26 -2.65
CA THR A 198 -31.96 -17.61 -2.44
C THR A 198 -33.04 -17.88 -3.47
N VAL A 199 -32.77 -18.84 -4.34
CA VAL A 199 -33.60 -19.09 -5.53
C VAL A 199 -33.98 -20.54 -5.69
N LYS A 200 -35.05 -20.75 -6.48
CA LYS A 200 -35.44 -22.02 -7.05
C LYS A 200 -35.08 -21.99 -8.53
N VAL A 201 -34.47 -23.05 -9.01
CA VAL A 201 -33.93 -23.12 -10.38
C VAL A 201 -34.70 -24.13 -11.17
N ALA A 202 -35.02 -23.80 -12.41
CA ALA A 202 -35.50 -24.73 -13.43
C ALA A 202 -34.29 -25.45 -14.05
N ASN A 203 -34.43 -26.76 -14.28
CA ASN A 203 -33.38 -27.59 -14.90
C ASN A 203 -33.60 -27.78 -16.37
#